data_2d50cfa2832da80adf6b0e3eef573d39
#
_entry.id   2d50cfa2832da80adf6b0e3eef573d39
#
_cell.length_a   1.000
_cell.length_b   1.000
_cell.length_c   1.000
_cell.angle_alpha   90.00
_cell.angle_beta   90.00
_cell.angle_gamma   90.00
#
_symmetry.space_group_name_H-M   'P 1'
#
loop_
_entity.id
_entity.type
_entity.pdbx_description
1 polymer ?
#
loop_
_entity_poly.entity_id
_entity_poly.type
_entity_poly.pdbx_seq_one_letter_code
_entity_poly.pdbx_strand_id
1 'polypeptide(L)'
;GEDGTIQGLLELAKIPYVGCGVLASAVSMDKLYTKIIVDGLGIRQAAYVPVMREQLADMDRTVSRIESRFSYPVFIKPSNAGSSKGVSKAENRAELEAGLREAARHDRKLLVEEMITGREVECAVFGGGSEEIKASGVGEILAAADFYDFDAKYYNAESKTVTDPELPGDAAEQIPRAAAAIFKAVDGYGLSRVDFFVKADGEVVFNEINTMPGFTA
;
A
#
# COMPACT_ATOMS: atom_id res chain seq x y z
N GLY A 1 10.35 -10.75 5.25
CA GLY A 1 9.99 -11.86 4.42
C GLY A 1 8.70 -11.73 3.62
N GLU A 2 8.14 -10.51 3.44
CA GLU A 2 6.89 -10.31 2.66
C GLU A 2 7.15 -10.13 1.16
N ASP A 3 8.41 -10.16 0.75
CA ASP A 3 8.90 -9.83 -0.59
C ASP A 3 9.06 -11.04 -1.54
N GLY A 4 8.62 -12.22 -1.12
CA GLY A 4 8.77 -13.47 -1.87
C GLY A 4 10.06 -14.22 -1.59
N THR A 5 11.03 -13.63 -0.90
CA THR A 5 12.34 -14.26 -0.64
C THR A 5 12.18 -15.50 0.24
N ILE A 6 11.47 -15.40 1.35
CA ILE A 6 11.23 -16.53 2.25
C ILE A 6 10.30 -17.56 1.61
N GLN A 7 9.31 -17.12 0.84
CA GLN A 7 8.41 -18.00 0.08
C GLN A 7 9.22 -18.84 -0.92
N GLY A 8 10.15 -18.23 -1.66
CA GLY A 8 11.04 -18.94 -2.58
C GLY A 8 11.93 -19.97 -1.88
N LEU A 9 12.44 -19.67 -0.69
CA LEU A 9 13.20 -20.62 0.12
C LEU A 9 12.34 -21.82 0.53
N LEU A 10 11.11 -21.57 1.00
CA LEU A 10 10.18 -22.62 1.42
C LEU A 10 9.75 -23.51 0.24
N GLU A 11 9.51 -22.91 -0.94
CA GLU A 11 9.18 -23.68 -2.15
C GLU A 11 10.33 -24.58 -2.61
N LEU A 12 11.58 -24.06 -2.60
CA LEU A 12 12.76 -24.88 -2.90
C LEU A 12 12.94 -26.02 -1.90
N ALA A 13 12.64 -25.77 -0.63
CA ALA A 13 12.71 -26.78 0.43
C ALA A 13 11.50 -27.72 0.46
N LYS A 14 10.46 -27.47 -0.36
CA LYS A 14 9.18 -28.19 -0.37
C LYS A 14 8.47 -28.18 0.98
N ILE A 15 8.58 -27.05 1.70
CA ILE A 15 7.92 -26.83 2.99
C ILE A 15 6.62 -26.07 2.72
N PRO A 16 5.45 -26.63 3.10
CA PRO A 16 4.18 -25.93 2.97
C PRO A 16 4.12 -24.71 3.90
N TYR A 17 3.49 -23.64 3.46
CA TYR A 17 3.28 -22.42 4.23
C TYR A 17 1.91 -21.81 3.95
N VAL A 18 1.45 -20.92 4.81
CA VAL A 18 0.21 -20.17 4.63
C VAL A 18 0.56 -18.78 4.08
N GLY A 19 -0.21 -18.32 3.10
CA GLY A 19 -0.05 -17.00 2.48
C GLY A 19 0.19 -17.09 0.99
N CYS A 20 0.43 -15.94 0.39
CA CYS A 20 0.67 -15.82 -1.04
C CYS A 20 2.03 -16.38 -1.45
N GLY A 21 2.14 -16.84 -2.70
CA GLY A 21 3.37 -17.35 -3.28
C GLY A 21 4.39 -16.27 -3.63
N VAL A 22 5.48 -16.70 -4.27
CA VAL A 22 6.64 -15.85 -4.60
C VAL A 22 6.23 -14.63 -5.45
N LEU A 23 5.48 -14.86 -6.54
CA LEU A 23 5.11 -13.79 -7.46
C LEU A 23 4.24 -12.74 -6.79
N ALA A 24 3.15 -13.17 -6.18
CA ALA A 24 2.20 -12.27 -5.50
C ALA A 24 2.91 -11.48 -4.38
N SER A 25 3.75 -12.12 -3.58
CA SER A 25 4.50 -11.47 -2.50
C SER A 25 5.49 -10.44 -3.05
N ALA A 26 6.27 -10.78 -4.08
CA ALA A 26 7.23 -9.87 -4.68
C ALA A 26 6.57 -8.65 -5.34
N VAL A 27 5.48 -8.86 -6.07
CA VAL A 27 4.73 -7.79 -6.74
C VAL A 27 4.03 -6.89 -5.72
N SER A 28 3.37 -7.48 -4.73
CA SER A 28 2.62 -6.72 -3.72
C SER A 28 3.52 -5.90 -2.80
N MET A 29 4.74 -6.38 -2.54
CA MET A 29 5.73 -5.61 -1.77
C MET A 29 6.27 -4.41 -2.55
N ASP A 30 6.35 -4.51 -3.88
CA ASP A 30 6.81 -3.44 -4.75
C ASP A 30 5.64 -2.52 -5.15
N LYS A 31 5.49 -1.40 -4.45
CA LYS A 31 4.39 -0.45 -4.64
C LYS A 31 4.24 0.04 -6.07
N LEU A 32 5.35 0.22 -6.80
CA LEU A 32 5.29 0.64 -8.20
C LEU A 32 4.64 -0.43 -9.08
N TYR A 33 5.05 -1.68 -8.95
CA TYR A 33 4.48 -2.75 -9.76
C TYR A 33 3.04 -3.07 -9.37
N THR A 34 2.72 -3.02 -8.08
CA THR A 34 1.32 -3.13 -7.63
C THR A 34 0.44 -2.05 -8.27
N LYS A 35 0.90 -0.80 -8.26
CA LYS A 35 0.16 0.32 -8.87
C LYS A 35 -0.04 0.15 -10.38
N ILE A 36 0.97 -0.33 -11.11
CA ILE A 36 0.85 -0.61 -12.54
C ILE A 36 -0.23 -1.69 -12.81
N ILE A 37 -0.30 -2.72 -11.97
CA ILE A 37 -1.35 -3.76 -12.08
C ILE A 37 -2.73 -3.18 -11.78
N VAL A 38 -2.84 -2.40 -10.71
CA VAL A 38 -4.11 -1.78 -10.29
C VAL A 38 -4.62 -0.76 -11.31
N ASP A 39 -3.73 0.00 -11.97
CA ASP A 39 -4.08 0.86 -13.11
C ASP A 39 -4.74 0.05 -14.24
N GLY A 40 -4.23 -1.15 -14.52
CA GLY A 40 -4.80 -2.08 -15.50
C GLY A 40 -6.20 -2.59 -15.17
N LEU A 41 -6.60 -2.54 -13.90
CA LEU A 41 -7.94 -2.89 -13.42
C LEU A 41 -8.92 -1.71 -13.46
N GLY A 42 -8.44 -0.50 -13.67
CA GLY A 42 -9.24 0.73 -13.59
C GLY A 42 -9.72 1.06 -12.17
N ILE A 43 -9.10 0.50 -11.14
CA ILE A 43 -9.40 0.79 -9.73
C ILE A 43 -8.70 2.10 -9.35
N ARG A 44 -9.44 3.02 -8.71
CA ARG A 44 -8.91 4.30 -8.24
C ARG A 44 -7.82 4.09 -7.19
N GLN A 45 -6.69 4.74 -7.37
CA GLN A 45 -5.57 4.80 -6.44
C GLN A 45 -4.94 6.18 -6.46
N ALA A 46 -4.11 6.52 -5.47
CA ALA A 46 -3.39 7.77 -5.45
C ALA A 46 -2.57 7.94 -6.75
N ALA A 47 -2.70 9.08 -7.41
CA ALA A 47 -1.85 9.40 -8.55
C ALA A 47 -0.39 9.43 -8.11
N TYR A 48 0.52 8.97 -8.96
CA TYR A 48 1.90 8.78 -8.56
C TYR A 48 2.90 9.14 -9.66
N VAL A 49 4.11 9.50 -9.23
CA VAL A 49 5.27 9.69 -10.08
C VAL A 49 6.39 8.77 -9.59
N PRO A 50 6.83 7.80 -10.40
CA PRO A 50 7.99 6.98 -10.04
C PRO A 50 9.28 7.78 -10.19
N VAL A 51 10.19 7.59 -9.23
CA VAL A 51 11.52 8.20 -9.22
C VAL A 51 12.56 7.11 -8.99
N MET A 52 13.55 7.01 -9.88
CA MET A 52 14.69 6.15 -9.68
C MET A 52 15.80 6.90 -8.94
N ARG A 53 16.53 6.23 -8.06
CA ARG A 53 17.60 6.82 -7.25
C ARG A 53 18.62 7.61 -8.08
N GLU A 54 18.99 7.09 -9.25
CA GLU A 54 19.92 7.75 -10.16
C GLU A 54 19.42 9.09 -10.70
N GLN A 55 18.10 9.31 -10.75
CA GLN A 55 17.51 10.57 -11.17
C GLN A 55 17.74 11.71 -10.17
N LEU A 56 18.09 11.37 -8.92
CA LEU A 56 18.40 12.36 -7.88
C LEU A 56 19.74 13.08 -8.15
N ALA A 57 20.56 12.60 -9.08
CA ALA A 57 21.73 13.31 -9.56
C ALA A 57 21.37 14.66 -10.23
N ASP A 58 20.17 14.76 -10.81
CA ASP A 58 19.57 16.01 -11.27
C ASP A 58 18.28 16.26 -10.46
N MET A 59 18.47 16.73 -9.24
CA MET A 59 17.38 16.96 -8.29
C MET A 59 16.38 17.99 -8.79
N ASP A 60 16.86 19.09 -9.38
CA ASP A 60 16.01 20.16 -9.88
C ASP A 60 15.05 19.67 -10.96
N ARG A 61 15.55 18.90 -11.92
CA ARG A 61 14.72 18.29 -12.97
C ARG A 61 13.72 17.29 -12.40
N THR A 62 14.16 16.47 -11.46
CA THR A 62 13.31 15.45 -10.82
C THR A 62 12.17 16.11 -10.04
N VAL A 63 12.46 17.10 -9.23
CA VAL A 63 11.46 17.84 -8.45
C VAL A 63 10.53 18.63 -9.37
N SER A 64 11.03 19.34 -10.38
CA SER A 64 10.19 20.07 -11.32
C SER A 64 9.20 19.15 -12.07
N ARG A 65 9.59 17.92 -12.38
CA ARG A 65 8.68 16.90 -12.95
C ARG A 65 7.57 16.53 -11.99
N ILE A 66 7.87 16.39 -10.69
CA ILE A 66 6.89 16.08 -9.67
C ILE A 66 5.94 17.27 -9.46
N GLU A 67 6.48 18.48 -9.32
CA GLU A 67 5.70 19.72 -9.14
C GLU A 67 4.80 20.05 -10.35
N SER A 68 5.18 19.60 -11.56
CA SER A 68 4.30 19.73 -12.74
C SER A 68 3.08 18.81 -12.69
N ARG A 69 3.11 17.78 -11.84
CA ARG A 69 2.04 16.77 -11.71
C ARG A 69 1.18 16.98 -10.48
N PHE A 70 1.77 17.46 -9.38
CA PHE A 70 1.13 17.56 -8.07
C PHE A 70 1.33 18.93 -7.44
N SER A 71 0.30 19.37 -6.72
CA SER A 71 0.44 20.40 -5.68
C SER A 71 0.81 19.74 -4.35
N TYR A 72 1.46 20.49 -3.47
CA TYR A 72 1.72 20.04 -2.10
C TYR A 72 0.44 20.02 -1.26
N PRO A 73 0.34 19.14 -0.24
CA PRO A 73 1.36 18.18 0.16
C PRO A 73 1.38 16.92 -0.69
N VAL A 74 2.56 16.25 -0.71
CA VAL A 74 2.75 14.96 -1.36
C VAL A 74 3.38 13.96 -0.39
N PHE A 75 3.20 12.66 -0.65
CA PHE A 75 3.87 11.59 0.08
C PHE A 75 5.00 10.99 -0.74
N ILE A 76 6.14 10.76 -0.08
CA ILE A 76 7.31 10.09 -0.65
C ILE A 76 7.42 8.72 0.01
N LYS A 77 7.54 7.67 -0.78
CA LYS A 77 7.63 6.29 -0.31
C LYS A 77 8.72 5.53 -1.05
N PRO A 78 9.57 4.74 -0.39
CA PRO A 78 10.33 3.69 -1.06
C PRO A 78 9.36 2.69 -1.68
N SER A 79 9.65 2.17 -2.88
CA SER A 79 8.75 1.23 -3.57
C SER A 79 8.69 -0.11 -2.86
N ASN A 80 9.83 -0.62 -2.40
CA ASN A 80 9.98 -1.94 -1.81
C ASN A 80 10.38 -1.82 -0.33
N ALA A 81 9.47 -1.28 0.48
CA ALA A 81 9.63 -1.17 1.92
C ALA A 81 8.28 -1.35 2.62
N GLY A 82 8.31 -2.04 3.77
CA GLY A 82 7.16 -2.22 4.65
C GLY A 82 7.21 -1.32 5.88
N SER A 83 6.14 -1.35 6.69
CA SER A 83 6.09 -0.71 8.02
C SER A 83 6.46 0.77 8.00
N SER A 84 6.02 1.52 6.99
CA SER A 84 6.25 2.97 6.83
C SER A 84 7.73 3.42 6.83
N LYS A 85 8.68 2.49 6.67
CA LYS A 85 10.11 2.82 6.61
C LYS A 85 10.42 3.73 5.43
N GLY A 86 11.02 4.90 5.72
CA GLY A 86 11.41 5.88 4.70
C GLY A 86 10.23 6.61 4.04
N VAL A 87 9.02 6.47 4.58
CA VAL A 87 7.85 7.24 4.15
C VAL A 87 7.91 8.62 4.80
N SER A 88 7.65 9.66 4.01
CA SER A 88 7.56 11.03 4.50
C SER A 88 6.51 11.84 3.74
N LYS A 89 5.95 12.84 4.40
CA LYS A 89 5.09 13.88 3.84
C LYS A 89 5.96 15.09 3.52
N ALA A 90 5.73 15.73 2.38
CA ALA A 90 6.36 16.98 2.03
C ALA A 90 5.29 18.04 1.77
N GLU A 91 5.43 19.19 2.40
CA GLU A 91 4.55 20.35 2.26
C GLU A 91 5.15 21.45 1.36
N ASN A 92 6.41 21.28 0.97
CA ASN A 92 7.14 22.17 0.11
C ASN A 92 8.33 21.47 -0.57
N ARG A 93 8.98 22.19 -1.49
CA ARG A 93 10.11 21.67 -2.27
C ARG A 93 11.27 21.18 -1.41
N ALA A 94 11.63 21.91 -0.37
CA ALA A 94 12.77 21.54 0.48
C ALA A 94 12.52 20.20 1.21
N GLU A 95 11.31 20.01 1.71
CA GLU A 95 10.88 18.75 2.31
C GLU A 95 10.79 17.61 1.29
N LEU A 96 10.32 17.88 0.06
CA LEU A 96 10.31 16.90 -1.01
C LEU A 96 11.72 16.41 -1.33
N GLU A 97 12.68 17.34 -1.49
CA GLU A 97 14.07 16.98 -1.75
C GLU A 97 14.69 16.15 -0.59
N ALA A 98 14.42 16.55 0.65
CA ALA A 98 14.88 15.82 1.84
C ALA A 98 14.25 14.40 1.87
N GLY A 99 12.95 14.29 1.66
CA GLY A 99 12.23 13.03 1.63
C GLY A 99 12.70 12.09 0.52
N LEU A 100 12.99 12.61 -0.68
CA LEU A 100 13.56 11.83 -1.78
C LEU A 100 14.94 11.26 -1.42
N ARG A 101 15.80 12.07 -0.79
CA ARG A 101 17.13 11.60 -0.34
C ARG A 101 17.00 10.52 0.72
N GLU A 102 16.08 10.70 1.68
CA GLU A 102 15.85 9.70 2.74
C GLU A 102 15.28 8.41 2.18
N ALA A 103 14.21 8.47 1.37
CA ALA A 103 13.62 7.29 0.75
C ALA A 103 14.63 6.51 -0.11
N ALA A 104 15.54 7.22 -0.80
CA ALA A 104 16.60 6.62 -1.60
C ALA A 104 17.62 5.82 -0.80
N ARG A 105 17.69 5.98 0.52
CA ARG A 105 18.54 5.13 1.40
C ARG A 105 17.95 3.75 1.59
N HIS A 106 16.63 3.63 1.42
CA HIS A 106 15.89 2.39 1.67
C HIS A 106 15.62 1.58 0.39
N ASP A 107 15.41 2.27 -0.75
CA ASP A 107 15.20 1.58 -2.04
C ASP A 107 15.82 2.39 -3.19
N ARG A 108 16.07 1.73 -4.31
CA ARG A 108 16.45 2.34 -5.59
C ARG A 108 15.27 2.91 -6.37
N LYS A 109 14.06 2.44 -6.08
CA LYS A 109 12.79 2.89 -6.67
C LYS A 109 11.97 3.62 -5.61
N LEU A 110 11.52 4.80 -5.95
CA LEU A 110 10.72 5.67 -5.09
C LEU A 110 9.40 5.99 -5.78
N LEU A 111 8.40 6.28 -4.99
CA LEU A 111 7.12 6.83 -5.44
C LEU A 111 6.88 8.16 -4.75
N VAL A 112 6.42 9.14 -5.53
CA VAL A 112 5.81 10.35 -4.99
C VAL A 112 4.35 10.31 -5.35
N GLU A 113 3.48 10.41 -4.35
CA GLU A 113 2.03 10.27 -4.47
C GLU A 113 1.32 11.55 -4.05
N GLU A 114 0.18 11.81 -4.68
CA GLU A 114 -0.76 12.81 -4.15
C GLU A 114 -1.21 12.42 -2.75
N MET A 115 -1.47 13.40 -1.90
CA MET A 115 -2.09 13.14 -0.60
C MET A 115 -3.56 12.78 -0.76
N ILE A 116 -3.94 11.63 -0.20
CA ILE A 116 -5.35 11.23 -0.08
C ILE A 116 -5.80 11.51 1.35
N THR A 117 -6.88 12.28 1.50
CA THR A 117 -7.54 12.47 2.79
C THR A 117 -8.80 11.60 2.82
N GLY A 118 -8.86 10.68 3.77
CA GLY A 118 -9.96 9.74 3.90
C GLY A 118 -9.82 8.87 5.14
N ARG A 119 -10.84 8.05 5.39
CA ARG A 119 -10.83 7.04 6.45
C ARG A 119 -10.00 5.86 5.97
N GLU A 120 -9.11 5.33 6.80
CA GLU A 120 -8.33 4.12 6.49
C GLU A 120 -9.16 2.89 6.79
N VAL A 121 -9.34 2.05 5.78
CA VAL A 121 -10.12 0.82 5.89
C VAL A 121 -9.37 -0.34 5.27
N GLU A 122 -9.63 -1.53 5.78
CA GLU A 122 -9.00 -2.77 5.35
C GLU A 122 -10.01 -3.86 5.06
N CYS A 123 -9.66 -4.77 4.16
CA CYS A 123 -10.46 -5.92 3.79
C CYS A 123 -9.55 -7.15 3.63
N ALA A 124 -9.84 -8.21 4.35
CA ALA A 124 -9.15 -9.48 4.18
C ALA A 124 -9.68 -10.22 2.94
N VAL A 125 -8.79 -10.89 2.22
CA VAL A 125 -9.13 -11.73 1.07
C VAL A 125 -8.46 -13.07 1.23
N PHE A 126 -9.15 -14.16 0.93
CA PHE A 126 -8.62 -15.51 0.98
C PHE A 126 -9.16 -16.39 -0.15
N GLY A 127 -8.47 -17.51 -0.39
CA GLY A 127 -8.78 -18.42 -1.51
C GLY A 127 -7.74 -18.28 -2.63
N GLY A 128 -8.18 -18.38 -3.87
CA GLY A 128 -7.32 -18.37 -5.05
C GLY A 128 -6.77 -19.74 -5.44
N GLY A 129 -6.02 -19.81 -6.53
CA GLY A 129 -5.64 -21.08 -7.13
C GLY A 129 -6.88 -21.83 -7.65
N SER A 130 -7.20 -22.98 -7.07
CA SER A 130 -8.42 -23.76 -7.38
C SER A 130 -9.62 -23.41 -6.49
N GLU A 131 -9.44 -22.59 -5.48
CA GLU A 131 -10.48 -22.20 -4.53
C GLU A 131 -11.13 -20.87 -4.92
N GLU A 132 -12.41 -20.72 -4.57
CA GLU A 132 -13.12 -19.46 -4.73
C GLU A 132 -12.47 -18.36 -3.91
N ILE A 133 -12.26 -17.19 -4.52
CA ILE A 133 -11.77 -16.01 -3.83
C ILE A 133 -12.93 -15.39 -3.03
N LYS A 134 -12.71 -15.21 -1.73
CA LYS A 134 -13.66 -14.61 -0.80
C LYS A 134 -13.04 -13.40 -0.12
N ALA A 135 -13.82 -12.33 -0.01
CA ALA A 135 -13.44 -11.14 0.74
C ALA A 135 -14.25 -11.05 2.03
N SER A 136 -13.67 -10.53 3.08
CA SER A 136 -14.33 -10.24 4.36
C SER A 136 -15.24 -9.01 4.25
N GLY A 137 -15.94 -8.69 5.34
CA GLY A 137 -16.42 -7.34 5.61
C GLY A 137 -15.26 -6.36 5.75
N VAL A 138 -15.60 -5.08 5.87
CA VAL A 138 -14.62 -3.98 5.99
C VAL A 138 -14.30 -3.72 7.45
N GLY A 139 -13.02 -3.54 7.77
CA GLY A 139 -12.55 -3.01 9.04
C GLY A 139 -12.06 -1.58 8.86
N GLU A 140 -12.25 -0.71 9.86
CA GLU A 140 -11.68 0.64 9.87
C GLU A 140 -10.63 0.75 10.95
N ILE A 141 -9.51 1.38 10.61
CA ILE A 141 -8.44 1.69 11.55
C ILE A 141 -8.61 3.11 12.05
N LEU A 142 -8.95 3.25 13.33
CA LEU A 142 -8.98 4.54 14.02
C LEU A 142 -7.60 4.83 14.59
N ALA A 143 -6.89 5.75 13.95
CA ALA A 143 -5.57 6.18 14.41
C ALA A 143 -5.66 7.03 15.68
N ALA A 144 -4.72 6.82 16.60
CA ALA A 144 -4.60 7.63 17.81
C ALA A 144 -4.03 9.05 17.56
N ALA A 145 -3.48 9.33 16.39
CA ALA A 145 -2.89 10.62 16.01
C ALA A 145 -2.94 10.86 14.50
N ASP A 146 -2.92 12.12 14.11
CA ASP A 146 -3.05 12.60 12.70
C ASP A 146 -1.91 12.17 11.76
N PHE A 147 -0.89 11.50 12.24
CA PHE A 147 0.24 11.04 11.43
C PHE A 147 0.82 9.72 11.94
N TYR A 148 0.80 8.70 11.06
CA TYR A 148 1.42 7.41 11.31
C TYR A 148 2.93 7.49 11.09
N ASP A 149 3.69 7.51 12.17
CA ASP A 149 5.03 6.97 12.17
C ASP A 149 5.03 5.48 12.59
N PHE A 150 6.18 4.84 12.48
CA PHE A 150 6.36 3.44 12.85
C PHE A 150 5.98 3.18 14.32
N ASP A 151 6.26 4.13 15.21
CA ASP A 151 6.02 3.99 16.63
C ASP A 151 4.52 4.06 16.97
N ALA A 152 3.75 4.89 16.26
CA ALA A 152 2.30 4.95 16.42
C ALA A 152 1.61 3.64 15.98
N LYS A 153 2.12 3.01 14.92
CA LYS A 153 1.51 1.78 14.37
C LYS A 153 1.69 0.54 15.26
N TYR A 154 2.77 0.46 16.05
CA TYR A 154 3.14 -0.74 16.80
C TYR A 154 3.18 -0.59 18.32
N TYR A 155 3.31 0.64 18.83
CA TYR A 155 3.51 0.89 20.26
C TYR A 155 2.42 1.73 20.92
N ASN A 156 1.57 2.42 20.18
CA ASN A 156 0.43 3.13 20.77
C ASN A 156 -0.76 2.20 20.93
N ALA A 157 -1.07 1.90 22.18
CA ALA A 157 -2.18 1.04 22.62
C ALA A 157 -3.60 1.61 22.33
N GLU A 158 -3.71 2.69 21.55
CA GLU A 158 -4.98 3.41 21.31
C GLU A 158 -5.52 3.27 19.88
N SER A 159 -4.82 2.56 18.99
CA SER A 159 -5.39 2.22 17.67
C SER A 159 -6.55 1.25 17.86
N LYS A 160 -7.75 1.63 17.45
CA LYS A 160 -8.94 0.78 17.53
C LYS A 160 -9.36 0.35 16.15
N THR A 161 -9.65 -0.92 15.98
CA THR A 161 -10.31 -1.44 14.78
C THR A 161 -11.83 -1.47 15.01
N VAL A 162 -12.58 -0.89 14.09
CA VAL A 162 -14.04 -0.96 14.07
C VAL A 162 -14.43 -1.95 12.96
N THR A 163 -15.13 -3.00 13.31
CA THR A 163 -15.69 -3.95 12.35
C THR A 163 -17.01 -3.44 11.80
N ASP A 164 -17.23 -3.60 10.51
CA ASP A 164 -18.42 -3.16 9.78
C ASP A 164 -18.77 -1.67 10.03
N PRO A 165 -17.83 -0.73 9.77
CA PRO A 165 -18.06 0.69 9.96
C PRO A 165 -19.14 1.21 8.97
N GLU A 166 -19.93 2.18 9.40
CA GLU A 166 -20.77 2.93 8.47
C GLU A 166 -19.89 3.76 7.52
N LEU A 167 -19.93 3.42 6.23
CA LEU A 167 -19.18 4.09 5.18
C LEU A 167 -20.11 4.89 4.27
N PRO A 168 -19.63 6.02 3.71
CA PRO A 168 -20.44 6.82 2.80
C PRO A 168 -20.67 6.08 1.46
N GLY A 169 -21.86 6.32 0.88
CA GLY A 169 -22.24 5.78 -0.42
C GLY A 169 -22.31 4.26 -0.42
N ASP A 170 -21.74 3.65 -1.45
CA ASP A 170 -21.66 2.19 -1.64
C ASP A 170 -20.24 1.63 -1.37
N ALA A 171 -19.41 2.38 -0.65
CA ALA A 171 -18.02 2.02 -0.36
C ALA A 171 -17.90 0.62 0.31
N ALA A 172 -18.81 0.29 1.23
CA ALA A 172 -18.83 -1.02 1.90
C ALA A 172 -19.02 -2.20 0.93
N GLU A 173 -19.69 -1.98 -0.22
CA GLU A 173 -19.85 -2.99 -1.26
C GLU A 173 -18.71 -2.97 -2.29
N GLN A 174 -18.17 -1.80 -2.59
CA GLN A 174 -17.09 -1.63 -3.56
C GLN A 174 -15.78 -2.24 -3.06
N ILE A 175 -15.41 -2.03 -1.79
CA ILE A 175 -14.14 -2.44 -1.21
C ILE A 175 -13.91 -3.95 -1.33
N PRO A 176 -14.82 -4.85 -0.91
CA PRO A 176 -14.61 -6.30 -1.05
C PRO A 176 -14.44 -6.74 -2.50
N ARG A 177 -15.18 -6.12 -3.44
CA ARG A 177 -15.06 -6.42 -4.88
C ARG A 177 -13.71 -5.99 -5.43
N ALA A 178 -13.26 -4.77 -5.09
CA ALA A 178 -11.96 -4.25 -5.48
C ALA A 178 -10.82 -5.09 -4.87
N ALA A 179 -10.91 -5.43 -3.59
CA ALA A 179 -9.93 -6.25 -2.89
C ALA A 179 -9.76 -7.62 -3.55
N ALA A 180 -10.87 -8.32 -3.86
CA ALA A 180 -10.84 -9.60 -4.55
C ALA A 180 -10.25 -9.49 -5.97
N ALA A 181 -10.57 -8.42 -6.71
CA ALA A 181 -10.04 -8.18 -8.04
C ALA A 181 -8.52 -7.93 -8.02
N ILE A 182 -8.03 -7.12 -7.07
CA ILE A 182 -6.59 -6.83 -6.88
C ILE A 182 -5.86 -8.12 -6.48
N PHE A 183 -6.38 -8.86 -5.49
CA PHE A 183 -5.81 -10.12 -5.04
C PHE A 183 -5.65 -11.11 -6.20
N LYS A 184 -6.68 -11.25 -7.03
CA LYS A 184 -6.63 -12.09 -8.23
C LYS A 184 -5.58 -11.61 -9.24
N ALA A 185 -5.49 -10.30 -9.47
CA ALA A 185 -4.60 -9.71 -10.47
C ALA A 185 -3.11 -9.82 -10.11
N VAL A 186 -2.78 -9.86 -8.81
CA VAL A 186 -1.40 -10.11 -8.35
C VAL A 186 -1.05 -11.59 -8.24
N ASP A 187 -1.90 -12.49 -8.73
CA ASP A 187 -1.76 -13.95 -8.58
C ASP A 187 -1.82 -14.41 -7.11
N GLY A 188 -2.68 -13.76 -6.33
CA GLY A 188 -2.85 -14.07 -4.91
C GLY A 188 -3.51 -15.42 -4.68
N TYR A 189 -3.01 -16.14 -3.69
CA TYR A 189 -3.67 -17.31 -3.11
C TYR A 189 -3.34 -17.41 -1.61
N GLY A 190 -4.16 -18.18 -0.88
CA GLY A 190 -4.06 -18.26 0.57
C GLY A 190 -4.74 -17.08 1.22
N LEU A 191 -3.99 -16.06 1.64
CA LEU A 191 -4.53 -14.93 2.42
C LEU A 191 -3.78 -13.64 2.10
N SER A 192 -4.50 -12.52 2.06
CA SER A 192 -3.94 -11.17 2.11
C SER A 192 -4.89 -10.18 2.79
N ARG A 193 -4.40 -8.97 3.10
CA ARG A 193 -5.19 -7.82 3.49
C ARG A 193 -4.98 -6.71 2.47
N VAL A 194 -6.06 -6.10 2.02
CA VAL A 194 -6.03 -4.99 1.07
C VAL A 194 -6.55 -3.74 1.77
N ASP A 195 -5.76 -2.68 1.71
CA ASP A 195 -5.98 -1.44 2.43
C ASP A 195 -6.43 -0.33 1.48
N PHE A 196 -7.42 0.46 1.91
CA PHE A 196 -8.02 1.52 1.12
C PHE A 196 -8.20 2.79 1.96
N PHE A 197 -8.35 3.91 1.27
CA PHE A 197 -8.94 5.13 1.83
C PHE A 197 -10.37 5.27 1.32
N VAL A 198 -11.27 5.71 2.19
CA VAL A 198 -12.63 6.12 1.84
C VAL A 198 -12.77 7.61 2.09
N LYS A 199 -12.93 8.38 1.02
CA LYS A 199 -13.10 9.83 1.10
C LYS A 199 -14.51 10.20 1.62
N ALA A 200 -14.67 11.44 2.03
CA ALA A 200 -15.95 11.94 2.56
C ALA A 200 -17.10 11.87 1.55
N ASP A 201 -16.80 11.90 0.25
CA ASP A 201 -17.74 11.76 -0.86
C ASP A 201 -18.08 10.30 -1.22
N GLY A 202 -17.45 9.33 -0.54
CA GLY A 202 -17.62 7.89 -0.79
C GLY A 202 -16.64 7.30 -1.82
N GLU A 203 -15.74 8.11 -2.40
CA GLU A 203 -14.72 7.57 -3.32
C GLU A 203 -13.80 6.61 -2.58
N VAL A 204 -13.69 5.39 -3.11
CA VAL A 204 -12.80 4.34 -2.62
C VAL A 204 -11.47 4.42 -3.37
N VAL A 205 -10.37 4.56 -2.64
CA VAL A 205 -9.02 4.71 -3.18
C VAL A 205 -8.13 3.59 -2.65
N PHE A 206 -7.61 2.75 -3.53
CA PHE A 206 -6.65 1.70 -3.15
C PHE A 206 -5.36 2.30 -2.60
N ASN A 207 -4.85 1.74 -1.51
CA ASN A 207 -3.58 2.11 -0.89
C ASN A 207 -2.52 1.03 -1.11
N GLU A 208 -2.65 -0.13 -0.48
CA GLU A 208 -1.68 -1.23 -0.59
C GLU A 208 -2.33 -2.61 -0.40
N ILE A 209 -1.59 -3.66 -0.75
CA ILE A 209 -1.95 -5.05 -0.47
C ILE A 209 -0.81 -5.71 0.34
N ASN A 210 -1.19 -6.38 1.41
CA ASN A 210 -0.29 -7.06 2.34
C ASN A 210 -0.50 -8.58 2.22
N THR A 211 0.48 -9.28 1.65
CA THR A 211 0.41 -10.73 1.42
C THR A 211 0.79 -11.56 2.66
N MET A 212 1.28 -10.91 3.70
CA MET A 212 1.53 -11.48 5.02
C MET A 212 1.09 -10.48 6.10
N PRO A 213 -0.23 -10.27 6.28
CA PRO A 213 -0.73 -9.32 7.26
C PRO A 213 -0.35 -9.75 8.68
N GLY A 214 -0.17 -8.77 9.58
CA GLY A 214 0.04 -9.05 11.00
C GLY A 214 -1.22 -9.63 11.63
N PHE A 215 -1.04 -10.60 12.51
CA PHE A 215 -2.09 -11.23 13.34
C PHE A 215 -1.87 -10.92 14.81
N THR A 216 -1.38 -9.74 15.12
CA THR A 216 -1.23 -9.26 16.49
C THR A 216 -2.58 -8.86 17.07
N ALA A 217 -2.82 -9.21 18.32
CA ALA A 217 -4.00 -8.81 19.08
C ALA A 217 -3.92 -7.35 19.49
#